data_6fd345e339ae419a6acc91e8e8308943
#
_entry.id   6fd345e339ae419a6acc91e8e8308943
#
_cell.length_a   1.000
_cell.length_b   1.000
_cell.length_c   1.000
_cell.angle_alpha   90.00
_cell.angle_beta   90.00
_cell.angle_gamma   90.00
#
_symmetry.space_group_name_H-M   'P 1'
#
loop_
_entity.id
_entity.type
_entity.pdbx_description
1 polymer ?
#
loop_
_entity_poly.entity_id
_entity_poly.type
_entity_poly.pdbx_seq_one_letter_code
_entity_poly.pdbx_strand_id
1 'polypeptide(L)'
;MTDERTSPKLRHLPKVDAVLAEPAVSALLADLPRWAVVDAIREELSLVRKKLLEGADPDTEGGKLSVSSVAIADRARALCAFPLQAVINATGVVLHTNLGRAPLCDRALRRISELASGYCNLEYQLETGTRGSRQQPLADLLHKLTGAPAHLIVNNNAAAVLLMLSGLCSGREVIVSRGELVEIGGSFRVPDVMRASGAILQEVGTTNRTHLRDYQSAVTEKTAAFLKVHRSNFAQLGFVTEVSLSNLAKSAHERGLLCLYDLGSGALVPMGTEPSDPSVGDTDEDEATTQPEPTVKQVLAQGCDLVTLSGDKLLGGPQAGILCGKAELIAKLARHPLLRALRPDKLQLAALGATLELYRDGLCSELPTWRMLHQTEDTLRARAERLQQLLTVAAVSTDVLRVRSAVGGGAQPLHKPWSYAVSPQLPPCELLAV
;
A
#
# COMPACT_ATOMS: atom_id res chain seq x y z
N MET A 1 45.90 1.51 24.51
CA MET A 1 45.27 2.87 24.36
C MET A 1 46.37 3.79 23.83
N THR A 2 46.52 3.84 22.51
CA THR A 2 47.45 4.76 21.84
C THR A 2 46.79 6.11 21.72
N ASP A 3 47.45 7.13 22.21
CA ASP A 3 46.99 8.54 22.25
C ASP A 3 46.66 9.04 20.84
N GLU A 4 45.37 9.11 20.52
CA GLU A 4 44.81 9.52 19.22
C GLU A 4 45.10 10.99 18.84
N ARG A 5 45.76 11.76 19.73
CA ARG A 5 45.97 13.21 19.55
C ARG A 5 47.29 13.60 18.88
N THR A 6 48.15 12.66 18.47
CA THR A 6 49.53 12.98 18.11
C THR A 6 50.04 12.46 16.76
N SER A 7 49.13 12.06 15.83
CA SER A 7 49.65 11.80 14.46
C SER A 7 49.99 13.12 13.77
N PRO A 8 51.27 13.33 13.28
CA PRO A 8 51.65 14.54 12.58
C PRO A 8 50.77 14.86 11.38
N LYS A 9 50.26 13.83 10.72
CA LYS A 9 49.38 13.93 9.55
C LYS A 9 48.01 14.62 9.86
N LEU A 10 47.50 14.48 11.08
CA LEU A 10 46.20 15.09 11.48
C LEU A 10 46.30 16.63 11.64
N ARG A 11 47.47 17.19 11.85
CA ARG A 11 47.68 18.66 11.95
C ARG A 11 47.46 19.37 10.64
N HIS A 12 47.48 18.66 9.52
CA HIS A 12 47.30 19.20 8.16
C HIS A 12 45.81 19.19 7.72
N LEU A 13 44.88 18.64 8.52
CA LEU A 13 43.48 18.73 8.19
C LEU A 13 43.00 20.18 8.21
N PRO A 14 42.36 20.66 7.14
CA PRO A 14 41.87 22.04 7.08
C PRO A 14 40.73 22.23 8.12
N LYS A 15 40.60 23.44 8.62
CA LYS A 15 39.44 23.82 9.44
C LYS A 15 38.19 23.96 8.58
N VAL A 16 37.02 23.69 9.16
CA VAL A 16 35.74 23.82 8.46
C VAL A 16 35.58 25.19 7.76
N ASP A 17 35.94 26.26 8.45
CA ASP A 17 35.86 27.63 7.89
C ASP A 17 36.78 27.84 6.70
N ALA A 18 37.98 27.18 6.68
CA ALA A 18 38.88 27.26 5.56
C ALA A 18 38.31 26.56 4.32
N VAL A 19 37.73 25.37 4.49
CA VAL A 19 37.05 24.63 3.41
C VAL A 19 35.81 25.38 2.93
N LEU A 20 35.04 25.97 3.85
CA LEU A 20 33.85 26.76 3.50
C LEU A 20 34.19 28.00 2.66
N ALA A 21 35.41 28.58 2.86
CA ALA A 21 35.89 29.74 2.10
C ALA A 21 36.43 29.39 0.71
N GLU A 22 36.62 28.11 0.38
CA GLU A 22 37.02 27.70 -0.95
C GLU A 22 35.98 28.09 -2.00
N PRO A 23 36.34 28.66 -3.16
CA PRO A 23 35.38 29.16 -4.15
C PRO A 23 34.33 28.14 -4.58
N ALA A 24 34.73 26.89 -4.79
CA ALA A 24 33.82 25.80 -5.20
C ALA A 24 32.81 25.44 -4.10
N VAL A 25 33.21 25.50 -2.82
CA VAL A 25 32.33 25.18 -1.69
C VAL A 25 31.46 26.39 -1.30
N SER A 26 32.07 27.58 -1.33
CA SER A 26 31.34 28.84 -1.05
C SER A 26 30.22 29.09 -2.06
N ALA A 27 30.40 28.73 -3.32
CA ALA A 27 29.37 28.83 -4.35
C ALA A 27 28.09 28.01 -4.01
N LEU A 28 28.22 26.92 -3.26
CA LEU A 28 27.08 26.09 -2.85
C LEU A 28 26.09 26.84 -1.94
N LEU A 29 26.54 27.88 -1.25
CA LEU A 29 25.70 28.70 -0.36
C LEU A 29 24.65 29.54 -1.11
N ALA A 30 24.77 29.67 -2.43
CA ALA A 30 23.75 30.31 -3.25
C ALA A 30 22.47 29.46 -3.34
N ASP A 31 22.61 28.12 -3.37
CA ASP A 31 21.52 27.19 -3.62
C ASP A 31 21.19 26.31 -2.41
N LEU A 32 22.12 26.15 -1.46
CA LEU A 32 22.01 25.26 -0.32
C LEU A 32 22.10 26.01 1.01
N PRO A 33 21.35 25.62 2.04
CA PRO A 33 21.44 26.24 3.35
C PRO A 33 22.80 25.98 3.99
N ARG A 34 23.35 26.99 4.65
CA ARG A 34 24.68 26.96 5.27
C ARG A 34 24.91 25.75 6.18
N TRP A 35 23.87 25.33 6.94
CA TRP A 35 23.97 24.18 7.83
C TRP A 35 24.32 22.89 7.08
N ALA A 36 23.69 22.63 5.92
CA ALA A 36 23.93 21.43 5.12
C ALA A 36 25.36 21.41 4.56
N VAL A 37 25.85 22.55 4.07
CA VAL A 37 27.23 22.66 3.57
C VAL A 37 28.24 22.44 4.70
N VAL A 38 28.01 23.04 5.89
CA VAL A 38 28.89 22.87 7.05
C VAL A 38 28.90 21.43 7.55
N ASP A 39 27.75 20.76 7.62
CA ASP A 39 27.67 19.38 8.07
C ASP A 39 28.31 18.42 7.03
N ALA A 40 28.12 18.67 5.74
CA ALA A 40 28.80 17.93 4.68
C ALA A 40 30.34 18.06 4.78
N ILE A 41 30.85 19.27 5.04
CA ILE A 41 32.30 19.51 5.28
C ILE A 41 32.78 18.71 6.48
N ARG A 42 32.05 18.73 7.61
CA ARG A 42 32.42 18.00 8.82
C ARG A 42 32.48 16.49 8.59
N GLU A 43 31.52 15.95 7.86
CA GLU A 43 31.51 14.52 7.54
C GLU A 43 32.66 14.14 6.61
N GLU A 44 32.95 14.96 5.58
CA GLU A 44 34.06 14.70 4.66
C GLU A 44 35.41 14.77 5.40
N LEU A 45 35.61 15.78 6.23
CA LEU A 45 36.80 15.87 7.10
C LEU A 45 36.92 14.67 8.06
N SER A 46 35.81 14.15 8.55
CA SER A 46 35.78 12.94 9.39
C SER A 46 36.21 11.70 8.62
N LEU A 47 35.77 11.55 7.36
CA LEU A 47 36.18 10.46 6.46
C LEU A 47 37.68 10.54 6.12
N VAL A 48 38.16 11.72 5.78
CA VAL A 48 39.60 11.95 5.52
C VAL A 48 40.42 11.62 6.77
N ARG A 49 39.97 12.05 7.96
CA ARG A 49 40.60 11.73 9.24
C ARG A 49 40.67 10.23 9.48
N LYS A 50 39.58 9.51 9.21
CA LYS A 50 39.53 8.05 9.37
C LYS A 50 40.52 7.36 8.45
N LYS A 51 40.56 7.73 7.15
CA LYS A 51 41.52 7.19 6.17
C LYS A 51 42.98 7.41 6.62
N LEU A 52 43.30 8.61 7.15
CA LEU A 52 44.63 8.92 7.68
C LEU A 52 45.03 8.06 8.88
N LEU A 53 44.10 7.78 9.78
CA LEU A 53 44.32 6.91 10.94
C LEU A 53 44.51 5.45 10.53
N GLU A 54 43.89 5.01 9.44
CA GLU A 54 44.02 3.67 8.85
C GLU A 54 45.30 3.51 8.03
N GLY A 55 46.12 4.57 7.91
CA GLY A 55 47.43 4.52 7.25
C GLY A 55 47.40 4.81 5.77
N ALA A 56 46.32 5.31 5.22
CA ALA A 56 46.24 5.76 3.84
C ALA A 56 47.16 7.01 3.65
N ASP A 57 47.84 7.09 2.50
CA ASP A 57 48.49 8.32 2.13
C ASP A 57 47.44 9.35 1.66
N PRO A 58 47.53 10.57 2.18
CA PRO A 58 46.56 11.58 1.82
C PRO A 58 46.76 12.06 0.38
N ASP A 59 45.66 12.16 -0.37
CA ASP A 59 45.64 12.92 -1.60
C ASP A 59 45.99 14.39 -1.27
N THR A 60 47.11 14.86 -1.75
CA THR A 60 47.58 16.22 -1.52
C THR A 60 47.54 17.03 -2.81
N GLU A 61 46.77 18.08 -2.83
CA GLU A 61 46.81 19.11 -3.87
C GLU A 61 47.61 20.30 -3.35
N GLY A 62 48.77 20.62 -4.01
CA GLY A 62 49.63 21.71 -3.59
C GLY A 62 50.20 21.60 -2.16
N GLY A 63 50.40 20.37 -1.63
CA GLY A 63 50.94 20.12 -0.28
C GLY A 63 49.95 20.28 0.87
N LYS A 64 48.66 20.49 0.59
CA LYS A 64 47.55 20.47 1.55
C LYS A 64 46.69 19.24 1.31
N LEU A 65 46.14 18.67 2.40
CA LEU A 65 45.13 17.62 2.32
C LEU A 65 43.93 18.11 1.51
N SER A 66 43.69 17.44 0.38
CA SER A 66 42.56 17.75 -0.50
C SER A 66 41.28 17.18 0.12
N VAL A 67 40.27 18.03 0.21
CA VAL A 67 38.90 17.67 0.59
C VAL A 67 38.05 17.82 -0.67
N SER A 68 37.35 16.77 -1.06
CA SER A 68 36.60 16.79 -2.34
C SER A 68 35.41 17.75 -2.26
N SER A 69 35.49 18.86 -2.98
CA SER A 69 34.35 19.79 -3.11
C SER A 69 33.14 19.16 -3.78
N VAL A 70 33.35 18.18 -4.68
CA VAL A 70 32.27 17.41 -5.31
C VAL A 70 31.55 16.53 -4.26
N ALA A 71 32.32 15.81 -3.44
CA ALA A 71 31.72 14.98 -2.38
C ALA A 71 30.97 15.84 -1.36
N ILE A 72 31.48 17.02 -1.02
CA ILE A 72 30.78 17.98 -0.16
C ILE A 72 29.47 18.45 -0.82
N ALA A 73 29.48 18.78 -2.10
CA ALA A 73 28.29 19.21 -2.83
C ALA A 73 27.21 18.14 -2.86
N ASP A 74 27.59 16.90 -3.20
CA ASP A 74 26.64 15.78 -3.29
C ASP A 74 26.03 15.45 -1.92
N ARG A 75 26.86 15.45 -0.88
CA ARG A 75 26.41 15.22 0.49
C ARG A 75 25.51 16.34 1.02
N ALA A 76 25.86 17.60 0.75
CA ALA A 76 25.02 18.74 1.13
C ALA A 76 23.66 18.72 0.44
N ARG A 77 23.62 18.34 -0.83
CA ARG A 77 22.36 18.12 -1.57
C ARG A 77 21.56 16.97 -0.98
N ALA A 78 22.24 15.86 -0.66
CA ALA A 78 21.59 14.71 -0.02
C ALA A 78 20.97 15.06 1.35
N LEU A 79 21.66 15.86 2.17
CA LEU A 79 21.13 16.35 3.46
C LEU A 79 19.91 17.25 3.30
N CYS A 80 19.79 17.96 2.19
CA CYS A 80 18.64 18.83 1.88
C CYS A 80 17.52 18.08 1.15
N ALA A 81 17.78 16.90 0.59
CA ALA A 81 16.77 16.15 -0.13
C ALA A 81 15.64 15.66 0.78
N PHE A 82 14.40 15.77 0.28
CA PHE A 82 13.27 15.18 0.99
C PHE A 82 13.42 13.65 0.98
N PRO A 83 13.32 12.96 2.16
CA PRO A 83 13.62 11.53 2.24
C PRO A 83 12.71 10.65 1.40
N LEU A 84 11.41 11.03 1.22
CA LEU A 84 10.49 10.35 0.33
C LEU A 84 10.68 10.86 -1.09
N GLN A 85 11.06 9.96 -1.98
CA GLN A 85 11.34 10.29 -3.38
C GLN A 85 10.44 9.47 -4.31
N ALA A 86 10.14 10.05 -5.46
CA ALA A 86 9.50 9.31 -6.53
C ALA A 86 10.48 8.24 -7.07
N VAL A 87 9.99 7.02 -7.22
CA VAL A 87 10.77 5.90 -7.74
C VAL A 87 10.06 5.28 -8.94
N ILE A 88 10.83 4.62 -9.81
CA ILE A 88 10.28 3.82 -10.90
C ILE A 88 10.04 2.41 -10.38
N ASN A 89 8.79 1.94 -10.47
CA ASN A 89 8.47 0.56 -10.15
C ASN A 89 8.80 -0.36 -11.33
N ALA A 90 9.93 -1.06 -11.25
CA ALA A 90 10.36 -2.05 -12.22
C ALA A 90 10.29 -3.49 -11.67
N THR A 91 9.51 -3.74 -10.63
CA THR A 91 9.46 -5.04 -9.92
C THR A 91 8.56 -6.08 -10.58
N GLY A 92 7.70 -5.68 -11.53
CA GLY A 92 6.65 -6.56 -12.07
C GLY A 92 5.46 -6.78 -11.12
N VAL A 93 5.37 -6.03 -10.00
CA VAL A 93 4.26 -6.08 -9.04
C VAL A 93 3.50 -4.76 -9.10
N VAL A 94 2.24 -4.77 -9.55
CA VAL A 94 1.45 -3.54 -9.76
C VAL A 94 1.17 -2.81 -8.43
N LEU A 95 0.60 -3.49 -7.45
CA LEU A 95 0.29 -2.96 -6.13
C LEU A 95 1.42 -3.29 -5.12
N HIS A 96 2.63 -2.77 -5.37
CA HIS A 96 3.78 -3.08 -4.53
C HIS A 96 3.68 -2.40 -3.16
N THR A 97 3.64 -3.19 -2.07
CA THR A 97 3.41 -2.70 -0.70
C THR A 97 4.45 -1.68 -0.24
N ASN A 98 5.73 -1.90 -0.56
CA ASN A 98 6.83 -1.02 -0.12
C ASN A 98 7.00 0.21 -1.02
N LEU A 99 6.31 0.26 -2.18
CA LEU A 99 6.36 1.38 -3.13
C LEU A 99 5.08 2.22 -3.12
N GLY A 100 4.30 2.16 -2.04
CA GLY A 100 3.13 3.03 -1.84
C GLY A 100 1.81 2.48 -2.39
N ARG A 101 1.78 1.25 -2.93
CA ARG A 101 0.59 0.58 -3.50
C ARG A 101 -0.01 1.32 -4.69
N ALA A 102 -1.32 1.65 -4.68
CA ALA A 102 -2.01 2.28 -5.80
C ALA A 102 -1.58 3.75 -6.00
N PRO A 103 -1.05 4.13 -7.16
CA PRO A 103 -0.87 5.53 -7.50
C PRO A 103 -2.22 6.22 -7.67
N LEU A 104 -2.30 7.48 -7.28
CA LEU A 104 -3.52 8.27 -7.42
C LEU A 104 -3.73 8.76 -8.87
N CYS A 105 -4.99 8.86 -9.28
CA CYS A 105 -5.35 9.46 -10.57
C CYS A 105 -5.20 10.99 -10.54
N ASP A 106 -5.07 11.61 -11.74
CA ASP A 106 -4.91 13.05 -11.87
C ASP A 106 -6.07 13.85 -11.27
N ARG A 107 -7.31 13.32 -11.35
CA ARG A 107 -8.49 13.93 -10.72
C ARG A 107 -8.32 14.01 -9.20
N ALA A 108 -7.79 12.95 -8.57
CA ALA A 108 -7.53 12.93 -7.13
C ALA A 108 -6.42 13.91 -6.72
N LEU A 109 -5.33 13.98 -7.51
CA LEU A 109 -4.22 14.90 -7.25
C LEU A 109 -4.69 16.36 -7.35
N ARG A 110 -5.47 16.72 -8.37
CA ARG A 110 -6.08 18.05 -8.49
C ARG A 110 -6.99 18.37 -7.31
N ARG A 111 -7.89 17.44 -6.93
CA ARG A 111 -8.80 17.65 -5.79
C ARG A 111 -8.06 17.82 -4.47
N ILE A 112 -6.97 17.06 -4.23
CA ILE A 112 -6.10 17.26 -3.07
C ILE A 112 -5.53 18.68 -3.08
N SER A 113 -4.94 19.11 -4.20
CA SER A 113 -4.33 20.45 -4.31
C SER A 113 -5.34 21.57 -4.04
N GLU A 114 -6.54 21.49 -4.61
CA GLU A 114 -7.62 22.44 -4.41
C GLU A 114 -8.03 22.57 -2.93
N LEU A 115 -8.27 21.41 -2.25
CA LEU A 115 -8.75 21.41 -0.88
C LEU A 115 -7.64 21.60 0.16
N ALA A 116 -6.39 21.27 -0.18
CA ALA A 116 -5.25 21.45 0.71
C ALA A 116 -4.84 22.92 0.86
N SER A 117 -4.97 23.71 -0.22
CA SER A 117 -4.54 25.10 -0.27
C SER A 117 -5.37 26.05 0.59
N GLY A 118 -6.54 25.62 1.11
CA GLY A 118 -7.44 26.49 1.86
C GLY A 118 -8.33 25.78 2.87
N TYR A 119 -9.37 26.46 3.28
CA TYR A 119 -10.43 25.91 4.12
C TYR A 119 -11.41 25.12 3.27
N CYS A 120 -12.09 24.13 3.86
CA CYS A 120 -13.13 23.35 3.22
C CYS A 120 -14.27 23.01 4.20
N ASN A 121 -15.39 22.60 3.66
CA ASN A 121 -16.59 22.24 4.41
C ASN A 121 -16.58 20.83 5.02
N LEU A 122 -15.41 20.33 5.46
CA LEU A 122 -15.21 18.96 5.91
C LEU A 122 -16.24 18.48 6.96
N GLU A 123 -16.57 19.33 7.93
CA GLU A 123 -17.60 19.07 8.96
C GLU A 123 -18.59 20.24 9.05
N TYR A 124 -18.93 20.85 7.91
CA TYR A 124 -19.80 22.00 7.84
C TYR A 124 -20.78 21.89 6.69
N GLN A 125 -22.08 22.06 6.96
CA GLN A 125 -23.14 22.06 5.95
C GLN A 125 -23.36 23.50 5.47
N LEU A 126 -23.04 23.76 4.20
CA LEU A 126 -23.10 25.11 3.61
C LEU A 126 -24.53 25.65 3.53
N GLU A 127 -25.51 24.76 3.24
CA GLU A 127 -26.91 25.16 3.08
C GLU A 127 -27.55 25.59 4.40
N THR A 128 -27.19 24.95 5.50
CA THR A 128 -27.83 25.18 6.82
C THR A 128 -26.97 26.00 7.78
N GLY A 129 -25.69 26.21 7.47
CA GLY A 129 -24.76 26.89 8.36
C GLY A 129 -24.45 26.11 9.63
N THR A 130 -24.68 24.78 9.67
CA THR A 130 -24.54 23.96 10.85
C THR A 130 -23.39 22.96 10.74
N ARG A 131 -23.01 22.38 11.87
CA ARG A 131 -21.99 21.32 11.88
C ARG A 131 -22.51 20.07 11.21
N GLY A 132 -21.74 19.56 10.24
CA GLY A 132 -21.96 18.29 9.54
C GLY A 132 -21.04 17.17 10.03
N SER A 133 -21.24 16.00 9.43
CA SER A 133 -20.34 14.84 9.58
C SER A 133 -19.38 14.77 8.42
N ARG A 134 -18.09 14.51 8.67
CA ARG A 134 -17.09 14.28 7.61
C ARG A 134 -17.35 13.04 6.75
N GLN A 135 -18.25 12.16 7.20
CA GLN A 135 -18.67 10.97 6.44
C GLN A 135 -19.69 11.33 5.34
N GLN A 136 -20.45 12.40 5.55
CA GLN A 136 -21.56 12.80 4.68
C GLN A 136 -21.15 13.07 3.23
N PRO A 137 -20.02 13.74 2.93
CA PRO A 137 -19.68 14.09 1.54
C PRO A 137 -19.55 12.90 0.58
N LEU A 138 -19.22 11.70 1.10
CA LEU A 138 -19.02 10.50 0.29
C LEU A 138 -20.14 9.45 0.46
N ALA A 139 -21.12 9.70 1.32
CA ALA A 139 -22.15 8.72 1.65
C ALA A 139 -22.98 8.29 0.44
N ASP A 140 -23.45 9.25 -0.36
CA ASP A 140 -24.27 8.97 -1.55
C ASP A 140 -23.49 8.24 -2.64
N LEU A 141 -22.21 8.60 -2.83
CA LEU A 141 -21.33 7.91 -3.77
C LEU A 141 -21.13 6.45 -3.37
N LEU A 142 -20.81 6.20 -2.12
CA LEU A 142 -20.61 4.85 -1.59
C LEU A 142 -21.92 4.04 -1.66
N HIS A 143 -23.06 4.63 -1.30
CA HIS A 143 -24.35 3.99 -1.43
C HIS A 143 -24.63 3.55 -2.89
N LYS A 144 -24.42 4.45 -3.84
CA LYS A 144 -24.64 4.17 -5.27
C LYS A 144 -23.74 3.05 -5.79
N LEU A 145 -22.47 3.01 -5.36
CA LEU A 145 -21.49 2.06 -5.85
C LEU A 145 -21.57 0.69 -5.17
N THR A 146 -21.84 0.66 -3.87
CA THR A 146 -21.87 -0.58 -3.08
C THR A 146 -23.25 -1.18 -2.90
N GLY A 147 -24.30 -0.37 -2.97
CA GLY A 147 -25.66 -0.75 -2.62
C GLY A 147 -25.90 -0.89 -1.10
N ALA A 148 -24.89 -0.63 -0.27
CA ALA A 148 -25.03 -0.73 1.18
C ALA A 148 -25.88 0.43 1.73
N PRO A 149 -26.74 0.20 2.74
CA PRO A 149 -27.57 1.24 3.32
C PRO A 149 -26.78 2.28 4.12
N ALA A 150 -25.61 1.94 4.64
CA ALA A 150 -24.76 2.86 5.39
C ALA A 150 -23.27 2.54 5.25
N HIS A 151 -22.42 3.56 5.50
CA HIS A 151 -20.98 3.50 5.31
C HIS A 151 -20.26 4.27 6.40
N LEU A 152 -19.01 3.86 6.68
CA LEU A 152 -18.09 4.57 7.54
C LEU A 152 -16.68 4.50 6.93
N ILE A 153 -15.97 5.63 6.91
CA ILE A 153 -14.62 5.72 6.36
C ILE A 153 -13.65 5.96 7.52
N VAL A 154 -12.58 5.19 7.54
CA VAL A 154 -11.45 5.31 8.47
C VAL A 154 -10.14 5.37 7.70
N ASN A 155 -9.02 5.58 8.39
CA ASN A 155 -7.72 5.85 7.77
C ASN A 155 -7.11 4.66 7.00
N ASN A 156 -7.46 3.41 7.33
CA ASN A 156 -7.05 2.20 6.58
C ASN A 156 -7.92 1.00 6.95
N ASN A 157 -7.78 -0.12 6.22
CA ASN A 157 -8.61 -1.31 6.45
C ASN A 157 -8.30 -2.02 7.79
N ALA A 158 -7.07 -1.99 8.28
CA ALA A 158 -6.75 -2.53 9.60
C ALA A 158 -7.53 -1.80 10.70
N ALA A 159 -7.64 -0.47 10.58
CA ALA A 159 -8.46 0.36 11.45
C ALA A 159 -9.96 0.05 11.31
N ALA A 160 -10.43 -0.27 10.10
CA ALA A 160 -11.82 -0.68 9.85
C ALA A 160 -12.14 -1.99 10.58
N VAL A 161 -11.28 -3.01 10.45
CA VAL A 161 -11.44 -4.29 11.16
C VAL A 161 -11.35 -4.10 12.67
N LEU A 162 -10.37 -3.33 13.16
CA LEU A 162 -10.24 -3.04 14.59
C LEU A 162 -11.49 -2.35 15.15
N LEU A 163 -12.00 -1.33 14.45
CA LEU A 163 -13.22 -0.62 14.86
C LEU A 163 -14.45 -1.52 14.84
N MET A 164 -14.61 -2.33 13.78
CA MET A 164 -15.70 -3.29 13.64
C MET A 164 -15.73 -4.25 14.81
N LEU A 165 -14.62 -4.88 15.12
CA LEU A 165 -14.54 -5.87 16.20
C LEU A 165 -14.64 -5.22 17.59
N SER A 166 -13.98 -4.08 17.83
CA SER A 166 -14.06 -3.36 19.11
C SER A 166 -15.49 -2.88 19.40
N GLY A 167 -16.17 -2.34 18.40
CA GLY A 167 -17.51 -1.78 18.58
C GLY A 167 -18.63 -2.82 18.64
N LEU A 168 -18.46 -4.00 18.04
CA LEU A 168 -19.51 -5.00 17.91
C LEU A 168 -19.25 -6.26 18.74
N CYS A 169 -17.99 -6.62 18.98
CA CYS A 169 -17.62 -7.94 19.52
C CYS A 169 -16.71 -7.89 20.76
N SER A 170 -16.37 -6.72 21.30
CA SER A 170 -15.49 -6.61 22.49
C SER A 170 -16.04 -7.42 23.68
N GLY A 171 -15.18 -8.25 24.28
CA GLY A 171 -15.53 -9.16 25.38
C GLY A 171 -16.32 -10.40 24.98
N ARG A 172 -16.58 -10.58 23.67
CA ARG A 172 -17.35 -11.70 23.14
C ARG A 172 -16.54 -12.51 22.13
N GLU A 173 -16.97 -13.74 21.90
CA GLU A 173 -16.31 -14.65 20.95
C GLU A 173 -16.66 -14.30 19.50
N VAL A 174 -15.63 -14.37 18.63
CA VAL A 174 -15.76 -14.27 17.19
C VAL A 174 -15.17 -15.53 16.57
N ILE A 175 -15.99 -16.28 15.85
CA ILE A 175 -15.60 -17.54 15.26
C ILE A 175 -15.02 -17.29 13.86
N VAL A 176 -13.80 -17.81 13.62
CA VAL A 176 -13.03 -17.64 12.36
C VAL A 176 -12.44 -18.98 11.94
N SER A 177 -12.40 -19.24 10.64
CA SER A 177 -11.67 -20.39 10.10
C SER A 177 -10.16 -20.27 10.31
N ARG A 178 -9.48 -21.34 10.74
CA ARG A 178 -8.00 -21.37 10.79
C ARG A 178 -7.35 -21.08 9.45
N GLY A 179 -7.95 -21.50 8.34
CA GLY A 179 -7.48 -21.20 6.99
C GLY A 179 -7.60 -19.73 6.59
N GLU A 180 -8.27 -18.90 7.41
CA GLU A 180 -8.48 -17.47 7.19
C GLU A 180 -7.71 -16.58 8.18
N LEU A 181 -6.89 -17.18 9.07
CA LEU A 181 -6.02 -16.45 9.99
C LEU A 181 -4.75 -16.00 9.27
N VAL A 182 -4.89 -14.98 8.45
CA VAL A 182 -3.84 -14.50 7.55
C VAL A 182 -2.89 -13.52 8.24
N GLU A 183 -1.64 -13.50 7.78
CA GLU A 183 -0.69 -12.41 7.96
C GLU A 183 -0.56 -11.65 6.64
N ILE A 184 -0.82 -10.35 6.66
CA ILE A 184 -0.66 -9.45 5.52
C ILE A 184 0.52 -8.52 5.81
N GLY A 185 1.29 -8.14 4.79
CA GLY A 185 2.54 -7.41 4.89
C GLY A 185 2.64 -6.37 6.01
N GLY A 186 3.83 -6.24 6.60
CA GLY A 186 4.06 -5.33 7.72
C GLY A 186 3.60 -5.87 9.09
N SER A 187 3.52 -7.19 9.24
CA SER A 187 3.13 -7.87 10.50
C SER A 187 1.67 -7.68 10.91
N PHE A 188 0.77 -7.31 9.98
CA PHE A 188 -0.66 -7.34 10.24
C PHE A 188 -1.14 -8.78 10.30
N ARG A 189 -1.52 -9.23 11.49
CA ARG A 189 -2.08 -10.56 11.74
C ARG A 189 -3.51 -10.44 12.25
N VAL A 190 -4.43 -11.16 11.63
CA VAL A 190 -5.84 -11.17 12.07
C VAL A 190 -5.98 -11.51 13.56
N PRO A 191 -5.30 -12.54 14.11
CA PRO A 191 -5.36 -12.84 15.55
C PRO A 191 -4.93 -11.68 16.45
N ASP A 192 -3.91 -10.92 16.05
CA ASP A 192 -3.39 -9.82 16.86
C ASP A 192 -4.36 -8.62 16.85
N VAL A 193 -4.97 -8.34 15.70
CA VAL A 193 -6.01 -7.31 15.60
C VAL A 193 -7.26 -7.70 16.41
N MET A 194 -7.66 -8.96 16.36
CA MET A 194 -8.77 -9.46 17.18
C MET A 194 -8.48 -9.29 18.67
N ARG A 195 -7.28 -9.68 19.12
CA ARG A 195 -6.87 -9.49 20.52
C ARG A 195 -6.84 -8.00 20.90
N ALA A 196 -6.31 -7.13 20.05
CA ALA A 196 -6.27 -5.69 20.28
C ALA A 196 -7.67 -5.04 20.31
N SER A 197 -8.65 -5.62 19.60
CA SER A 197 -10.04 -5.16 19.61
C SER A 197 -10.80 -5.51 20.89
N GLY A 198 -10.26 -6.39 21.71
CA GLY A 198 -10.96 -6.97 22.87
C GLY A 198 -11.92 -8.12 22.51
N ALA A 199 -12.02 -8.52 21.24
CA ALA A 199 -12.77 -9.70 20.84
C ALA A 199 -12.01 -10.99 21.22
N ILE A 200 -12.72 -12.04 21.55
CA ILE A 200 -12.17 -13.35 21.89
C ILE A 200 -12.16 -14.20 20.62
N LEU A 201 -10.96 -14.54 20.13
CA LEU A 201 -10.80 -15.39 18.95
C LEU A 201 -11.21 -16.83 19.26
N GLN A 202 -12.15 -17.36 18.49
CA GLN A 202 -12.52 -18.77 18.47
C GLN A 202 -12.20 -19.37 17.11
N GLU A 203 -11.14 -20.16 17.05
CA GLU A 203 -10.69 -20.79 15.81
C GLU A 203 -11.43 -22.10 15.52
N VAL A 204 -11.82 -22.32 14.26
CA VAL A 204 -12.52 -23.54 13.83
C VAL A 204 -11.90 -24.18 12.59
N GLY A 205 -12.16 -25.46 12.39
CA GLY A 205 -11.64 -26.22 11.28
C GLY A 205 -10.13 -26.46 11.35
N THR A 206 -9.53 -26.69 10.18
CA THR A 206 -8.09 -26.88 10.01
C THR A 206 -7.55 -25.85 8.99
N THR A 207 -6.23 -25.88 8.72
CA THR A 207 -5.59 -24.94 7.79
C THR A 207 -6.24 -24.96 6.40
N ASN A 208 -6.57 -26.16 5.88
CA ASN A 208 -7.06 -26.34 4.53
C ASN A 208 -8.54 -26.77 4.43
N ARG A 209 -9.17 -27.15 5.55
CA ARG A 209 -10.57 -27.58 5.53
C ARG A 209 -11.34 -27.03 6.72
N THR A 210 -12.42 -26.29 6.41
CA THR A 210 -13.40 -25.82 7.38
C THR A 210 -14.80 -26.06 6.84
N HIS A 211 -15.63 -26.71 7.62
CA HIS A 211 -17.01 -27.02 7.27
C HIS A 211 -17.98 -26.16 8.10
N LEU A 212 -19.20 -25.98 7.61
CA LEU A 212 -20.21 -25.20 8.31
C LEU A 212 -20.50 -25.73 9.73
N ARG A 213 -20.46 -27.05 9.89
CA ARG A 213 -20.63 -27.71 11.21
C ARG A 213 -19.56 -27.28 12.23
N ASP A 214 -18.35 -26.93 11.78
CA ASP A 214 -17.27 -26.51 12.69
C ASP A 214 -17.60 -25.15 13.32
N TYR A 215 -18.14 -24.22 12.51
CA TYR A 215 -18.69 -22.95 13.02
C TYR A 215 -19.87 -23.19 13.97
N GLN A 216 -20.83 -24.03 13.55
CA GLN A 216 -22.04 -24.29 14.32
C GLN A 216 -21.75 -24.92 15.68
N SER A 217 -20.83 -25.86 15.75
CA SER A 217 -20.45 -26.58 16.99
C SER A 217 -19.66 -25.70 17.96
N ALA A 218 -19.03 -24.62 17.49
CA ALA A 218 -18.24 -23.71 18.31
C ALA A 218 -19.07 -22.56 18.92
N VAL A 219 -20.35 -22.44 18.55
CA VAL A 219 -21.25 -21.39 19.09
C VAL A 219 -21.51 -21.60 20.55
N THR A 220 -21.30 -20.56 21.34
CA THR A 220 -21.65 -20.48 22.76
C THR A 220 -22.57 -19.27 23.02
N GLU A 221 -23.05 -19.10 24.25
CA GLU A 221 -23.81 -17.91 24.68
C GLU A 221 -22.98 -16.62 24.58
N LYS A 222 -21.63 -16.72 24.55
CA LYS A 222 -20.70 -15.59 24.41
C LYS A 222 -20.44 -15.23 22.98
N THR A 223 -20.81 -16.03 22.00
CA THR A 223 -20.53 -15.77 20.59
C THR A 223 -21.28 -14.53 20.11
N ALA A 224 -20.58 -13.63 19.44
CA ALA A 224 -21.12 -12.40 18.83
C ALA A 224 -21.28 -12.52 17.32
N ALA A 225 -20.31 -13.13 16.66
CA ALA A 225 -20.23 -13.11 15.19
C ALA A 225 -19.47 -14.31 14.61
N PHE A 226 -19.79 -14.62 13.36
CA PHE A 226 -18.92 -15.33 12.45
C PHE A 226 -18.16 -14.28 11.63
N LEU A 227 -16.85 -14.40 11.56
CA LEU A 227 -16.00 -13.56 10.73
C LEU A 227 -15.44 -14.41 9.59
N LYS A 228 -15.63 -13.94 8.36
CA LYS A 228 -14.93 -14.44 7.19
C LYS A 228 -13.85 -13.45 6.80
N VAL A 229 -12.63 -13.95 6.52
CA VAL A 229 -11.52 -13.14 6.05
C VAL A 229 -11.13 -13.62 4.66
N HIS A 230 -11.14 -12.72 3.70
CA HIS A 230 -10.73 -13.04 2.34
C HIS A 230 -9.21 -13.24 2.25
N ARG A 231 -8.79 -14.37 1.68
CA ARG A 231 -7.37 -14.68 1.46
C ARG A 231 -6.83 -13.92 0.25
N SER A 232 -6.70 -12.61 0.40
CA SER A 232 -6.35 -11.72 -0.69
C SER A 232 -4.86 -11.75 -1.08
N ASN A 233 -3.97 -12.25 -0.20
CA ASN A 233 -2.52 -12.20 -0.40
C ASN A 233 -1.86 -13.56 -0.66
N PHE A 234 -2.60 -14.66 -0.54
CA PHE A 234 -2.14 -16.00 -0.89
C PHE A 234 -3.30 -16.88 -1.33
N ALA A 235 -2.98 -17.98 -1.98
CA ALA A 235 -3.95 -18.99 -2.38
C ALA A 235 -3.63 -20.35 -1.73
N GLN A 236 -4.66 -21.10 -1.40
CA GLN A 236 -4.55 -22.51 -1.02
C GLN A 236 -5.10 -23.36 -2.15
N LEU A 237 -4.29 -24.29 -2.64
CA LEU A 237 -4.63 -25.19 -3.74
C LEU A 237 -4.66 -26.66 -3.29
N GLY A 238 -5.37 -27.52 -4.01
CA GLY A 238 -5.47 -28.95 -3.72
C GLY A 238 -6.67 -29.30 -2.85
N PHE A 239 -6.46 -30.07 -1.78
CA PHE A 239 -7.55 -30.53 -0.89
C PHE A 239 -8.04 -29.43 0.05
N VAL A 240 -8.68 -28.39 -0.50
CA VAL A 240 -9.22 -27.25 0.23
C VAL A 240 -10.74 -27.35 0.31
N THR A 241 -11.29 -27.01 1.47
CA THR A 241 -12.75 -26.85 1.67
C THR A 241 -12.98 -25.63 2.53
N GLU A 242 -13.79 -24.69 2.03
CA GLU A 242 -14.21 -23.50 2.77
C GLU A 242 -15.74 -23.36 2.79
N VAL A 243 -16.23 -22.61 3.77
CA VAL A 243 -17.66 -22.31 3.86
C VAL A 243 -17.96 -21.10 2.99
N SER A 244 -18.95 -21.23 2.09
CA SER A 244 -19.44 -20.09 1.31
C SER A 244 -20.01 -19.01 2.22
N LEU A 245 -19.84 -17.74 1.84
CA LEU A 245 -20.33 -16.61 2.64
C LEU A 245 -21.85 -16.68 2.85
N SER A 246 -22.61 -17.09 1.83
CA SER A 246 -24.08 -17.23 1.94
C SER A 246 -24.51 -18.26 2.98
N ASN A 247 -23.83 -19.43 3.02
CA ASN A 247 -24.12 -20.46 4.04
C ASN A 247 -23.70 -19.99 5.44
N LEU A 248 -22.58 -19.27 5.53
CA LEU A 248 -22.10 -18.73 6.80
C LEU A 248 -23.06 -17.66 7.34
N ALA A 249 -23.48 -16.70 6.48
CA ALA A 249 -24.44 -15.65 6.83
C ALA A 249 -25.78 -16.24 7.28
N LYS A 250 -26.34 -17.18 6.50
CA LYS A 250 -27.58 -17.87 6.87
C LYS A 250 -27.46 -18.53 8.25
N SER A 251 -26.39 -19.28 8.48
CA SER A 251 -26.18 -19.99 9.76
C SER A 251 -25.95 -19.04 10.93
N ALA A 252 -25.32 -17.89 10.73
CA ALA A 252 -25.16 -16.84 11.73
C ALA A 252 -26.53 -16.26 12.12
N HIS A 253 -27.33 -15.87 11.13
CA HIS A 253 -28.66 -15.25 11.35
C HIS A 253 -29.65 -16.19 12.02
N GLU A 254 -29.66 -17.48 11.68
CA GLU A 254 -30.48 -18.49 12.35
C GLU A 254 -30.21 -18.59 13.88
N ARG A 255 -29.03 -18.10 14.31
CA ARG A 255 -28.56 -18.10 15.70
C ARG A 255 -28.54 -16.71 16.35
N GLY A 256 -29.03 -15.69 15.64
CA GLY A 256 -29.01 -14.31 16.11
C GLY A 256 -27.60 -13.72 16.19
N LEU A 257 -26.64 -14.27 15.42
CA LEU A 257 -25.26 -13.81 15.35
C LEU A 257 -25.06 -12.90 14.15
N LEU A 258 -24.00 -12.08 14.20
CA LEU A 258 -23.56 -11.27 13.06
C LEU A 258 -22.71 -12.12 12.09
N CYS A 259 -22.82 -11.83 10.80
CA CYS A 259 -21.89 -12.28 9.77
C CYS A 259 -21.06 -11.10 9.29
N LEU A 260 -19.77 -11.08 9.63
CA LEU A 260 -18.82 -10.02 9.32
C LEU A 260 -17.85 -10.50 8.25
N TYR A 261 -17.40 -9.59 7.38
CA TYR A 261 -16.48 -9.96 6.31
C TYR A 261 -15.37 -8.93 6.14
N ASP A 262 -14.12 -9.37 6.28
CA ASP A 262 -12.95 -8.60 5.85
C ASP A 262 -12.60 -8.98 4.41
N LEU A 263 -13.04 -8.14 3.45
CA LEU A 263 -12.76 -8.33 2.03
C LEU A 263 -11.31 -7.94 1.70
N GLY A 264 -10.83 -6.87 2.30
CA GLY A 264 -9.44 -6.40 2.18
C GLY A 264 -9.04 -5.82 0.83
N SER A 265 -9.43 -6.40 -0.29
CA SER A 265 -8.93 -6.05 -1.64
C SER A 265 -9.53 -4.78 -2.24
N GLY A 266 -10.78 -4.48 -1.94
CA GLY A 266 -11.44 -3.23 -2.36
C GLY A 266 -12.03 -3.21 -3.77
N ALA A 267 -12.37 -4.36 -4.34
CA ALA A 267 -13.02 -4.42 -5.64
C ALA A 267 -14.45 -3.85 -5.58
N LEU A 268 -14.74 -2.78 -6.33
CA LEU A 268 -16.07 -2.21 -6.49
C LEU A 268 -16.78 -2.72 -7.75
N VAL A 269 -16.01 -3.05 -8.78
CA VAL A 269 -16.48 -3.64 -10.03
C VAL A 269 -15.72 -4.94 -10.28
N PRO A 270 -16.28 -5.89 -11.04
CA PRO A 270 -15.55 -7.10 -11.40
C PRO A 270 -14.25 -6.72 -12.15
N MET A 271 -13.13 -7.17 -11.64
CA MET A 271 -11.84 -7.00 -12.29
C MET A 271 -11.64 -8.19 -13.23
N GLY A 272 -11.60 -7.91 -14.52
CA GLY A 272 -11.69 -8.81 -15.66
C GLY A 272 -11.12 -10.21 -15.50
N THR A 273 -11.94 -11.15 -15.86
CA THR A 273 -11.52 -12.13 -16.85
C THR A 273 -11.96 -11.55 -18.18
N GLU A 274 -11.08 -10.93 -18.97
CA GLU A 274 -11.32 -10.90 -20.40
C GLU A 274 -11.60 -12.36 -20.80
N PRO A 275 -12.65 -12.62 -21.63
CA PRO A 275 -12.84 -13.96 -22.15
C PRO A 275 -11.52 -14.31 -22.86
N SER A 276 -10.82 -15.33 -22.37
CA SER A 276 -9.68 -15.88 -23.08
C SER A 276 -10.15 -16.13 -24.51
N ASP A 277 -9.47 -15.55 -25.50
CA ASP A 277 -9.75 -15.81 -26.91
C ASP A 277 -9.68 -17.32 -27.12
N PRO A 278 -10.78 -18.01 -27.43
CA PRO A 278 -10.80 -19.45 -27.57
C PRO A 278 -9.94 -19.95 -28.74
N SER A 279 -9.36 -19.05 -29.55
CA SER A 279 -8.45 -19.36 -30.65
C SER A 279 -6.97 -19.49 -30.23
N VAL A 280 -6.60 -19.09 -29.01
CA VAL A 280 -5.25 -19.25 -28.46
C VAL A 280 -5.22 -20.57 -27.69
N GLY A 281 -4.75 -21.64 -28.38
CA GLY A 281 -4.68 -23.01 -27.88
C GLY A 281 -3.59 -23.27 -26.82
N ASP A 282 -3.30 -22.35 -25.93
CA ASP A 282 -2.46 -22.57 -24.75
C ASP A 282 -3.38 -22.93 -23.57
N THR A 283 -3.75 -24.21 -23.51
CA THR A 283 -4.36 -24.81 -22.32
C THR A 283 -3.25 -25.08 -21.28
N ASP A 284 -2.69 -24.02 -20.70
CA ASP A 284 -1.98 -24.17 -19.43
C ASP A 284 -3.04 -24.51 -18.37
N GLU A 285 -2.93 -25.68 -17.76
CA GLU A 285 -3.83 -26.18 -16.71
C GLU A 285 -3.94 -25.22 -15.50
N ASP A 286 -3.10 -24.18 -15.46
CA ASP A 286 -3.09 -23.13 -14.43
C ASP A 286 -4.18 -22.05 -14.61
N GLU A 287 -4.82 -21.90 -15.77
CA GLU A 287 -5.89 -20.90 -15.98
C GLU A 287 -7.25 -21.30 -15.38
N ALA A 288 -7.44 -22.56 -15.04
CA ALA A 288 -8.75 -23.13 -14.69
C ALA A 288 -9.26 -22.76 -13.28
N THR A 289 -8.54 -21.97 -12.48
CA THR A 289 -8.89 -21.75 -11.05
C THR A 289 -8.84 -20.32 -10.54
N THR A 290 -8.69 -19.31 -11.38
CA THR A 290 -8.79 -17.91 -10.93
C THR A 290 -10.25 -17.53 -10.71
N GLN A 291 -10.74 -17.72 -9.47
CA GLN A 291 -12.01 -17.10 -9.10
C GLN A 291 -11.83 -15.57 -9.12
N PRO A 292 -12.75 -14.84 -9.80
CA PRO A 292 -12.68 -13.39 -9.80
C PRO A 292 -12.82 -12.86 -8.38
N GLU A 293 -12.11 -11.77 -8.08
CA GLU A 293 -12.21 -11.08 -6.80
C GLU A 293 -13.65 -10.64 -6.54
N PRO A 294 -14.26 -11.00 -5.39
CA PRO A 294 -15.64 -10.62 -5.11
C PRO A 294 -15.75 -9.10 -4.92
N THR A 295 -16.79 -8.51 -5.52
CA THR A 295 -17.09 -7.10 -5.28
C THR A 295 -17.87 -6.90 -3.98
N VAL A 296 -17.80 -5.69 -3.41
CA VAL A 296 -18.57 -5.32 -2.20
C VAL A 296 -20.05 -5.63 -2.38
N LYS A 297 -20.62 -5.29 -3.55
CA LYS A 297 -22.04 -5.55 -3.87
C LYS A 297 -22.37 -7.04 -3.86
N GLN A 298 -21.50 -7.89 -4.40
CA GLN A 298 -21.69 -9.35 -4.38
C GLN A 298 -21.59 -9.93 -2.96
N VAL A 299 -20.68 -9.42 -2.14
CA VAL A 299 -20.51 -9.83 -0.73
C VAL A 299 -21.76 -9.49 0.08
N LEU A 300 -22.27 -8.27 -0.04
CA LEU A 300 -23.50 -7.86 0.64
C LEU A 300 -24.73 -8.65 0.19
N ALA A 301 -24.83 -8.95 -1.10
CA ALA A 301 -25.91 -9.77 -1.65
C ALA A 301 -25.93 -11.20 -1.12
N GLN A 302 -24.79 -11.71 -0.63
CA GLN A 302 -24.70 -13.03 0.04
C GLN A 302 -25.15 -13.01 1.51
N GLY A 303 -25.62 -11.87 2.03
CA GLY A 303 -26.18 -11.75 3.37
C GLY A 303 -25.19 -11.31 4.44
N CYS A 304 -24.02 -10.81 4.09
CA CYS A 304 -23.08 -10.23 5.03
C CYS A 304 -23.68 -8.99 5.71
N ASP A 305 -23.54 -8.87 7.03
CA ASP A 305 -24.07 -7.73 7.80
C ASP A 305 -23.20 -6.49 7.69
N LEU A 306 -21.87 -6.69 7.63
CA LEU A 306 -20.88 -5.64 7.50
C LEU A 306 -19.63 -6.15 6.79
N VAL A 307 -19.14 -5.39 5.82
CA VAL A 307 -17.92 -5.67 5.07
C VAL A 307 -16.92 -4.54 5.25
N THR A 308 -15.63 -4.88 5.34
CA THR A 308 -14.51 -3.92 5.37
C THR A 308 -13.61 -4.08 4.14
N LEU A 309 -13.07 -2.97 3.62
CA LEU A 309 -12.21 -2.98 2.44
C LEU A 309 -11.19 -1.84 2.43
N SER A 310 -10.11 -2.02 1.68
CA SER A 310 -9.04 -1.03 1.48
C SER A 310 -9.30 -0.11 0.29
N GLY A 311 -8.95 1.18 0.43
CA GLY A 311 -9.02 2.15 -0.66
C GLY A 311 -7.81 2.11 -1.61
N ASP A 312 -6.65 1.67 -1.14
CA ASP A 312 -5.35 1.77 -1.80
C ASP A 312 -4.88 0.47 -2.49
N LYS A 313 -5.83 -0.46 -2.73
CA LYS A 313 -5.57 -1.70 -3.47
C LYS A 313 -6.31 -1.68 -4.81
N LEU A 314 -7.20 -2.66 -5.07
CA LEU A 314 -7.95 -2.75 -6.34
C LEU A 314 -8.88 -1.56 -6.58
N LEU A 315 -9.34 -0.88 -5.53
CA LEU A 315 -10.09 0.36 -5.68
C LEU A 315 -9.26 1.46 -6.36
N GLY A 316 -7.93 1.44 -6.24
CA GLY A 316 -7.04 2.37 -6.94
C GLY A 316 -7.06 3.80 -6.39
N GLY A 317 -7.49 3.97 -5.15
CA GLY A 317 -7.58 5.25 -4.44
C GLY A 317 -6.49 5.44 -3.39
N PRO A 318 -6.70 6.39 -2.47
CA PRO A 318 -5.80 6.61 -1.33
C PRO A 318 -5.94 5.49 -0.29
N GLN A 319 -4.96 5.40 0.62
CA GLN A 319 -5.13 4.58 1.81
C GLN A 319 -6.39 5.02 2.57
N ALA A 320 -7.33 4.10 2.69
CA ALA A 320 -8.57 4.27 3.44
C ALA A 320 -9.10 2.89 3.84
N GLY A 321 -9.83 2.82 4.96
CA GLY A 321 -10.66 1.70 5.32
C GLY A 321 -12.13 2.11 5.16
N ILE A 322 -12.89 1.30 4.46
CA ILE A 322 -14.30 1.56 4.23
C ILE A 322 -15.10 0.42 4.85
N LEU A 323 -16.06 0.76 5.71
CA LEU A 323 -17.03 -0.17 6.26
C LEU A 323 -18.37 0.07 5.56
N CYS A 324 -18.98 -1.00 5.06
CA CYS A 324 -20.25 -0.96 4.35
C CYS A 324 -21.20 -2.00 4.96
N GLY A 325 -22.47 -1.68 5.19
CA GLY A 325 -23.42 -2.66 5.67
C GLY A 325 -24.65 -2.07 6.35
N LYS A 326 -25.20 -2.80 7.31
CA LYS A 326 -26.45 -2.45 8.02
C LYS A 326 -26.31 -1.11 8.74
N ALA A 327 -27.34 -0.27 8.59
CA ALA A 327 -27.35 1.09 9.11
C ALA A 327 -27.20 1.16 10.63
N GLU A 328 -27.85 0.24 11.37
CA GLU A 328 -27.77 0.18 12.83
C GLU A 328 -26.36 -0.16 13.33
N LEU A 329 -25.62 -1.03 12.61
CA LEU A 329 -24.23 -1.38 12.94
C LEU A 329 -23.31 -0.21 12.69
N ILE A 330 -23.43 0.42 11.52
CA ILE A 330 -22.66 1.61 11.17
C ILE A 330 -22.94 2.75 12.15
N ALA A 331 -24.20 2.99 12.54
CA ALA A 331 -24.55 4.01 13.51
C ALA A 331 -23.94 3.74 14.91
N LYS A 332 -23.85 2.47 15.31
CA LYS A 332 -23.17 2.07 16.56
C LYS A 332 -21.68 2.36 16.48
N LEU A 333 -21.01 2.00 15.38
CA LEU A 333 -19.59 2.24 15.15
C LEU A 333 -19.27 3.72 15.04
N ALA A 334 -20.15 4.52 14.44
CA ALA A 334 -19.98 5.98 14.32
C ALA A 334 -19.94 6.71 15.68
N ARG A 335 -20.47 6.11 16.74
CA ARG A 335 -20.44 6.63 18.12
C ARG A 335 -19.28 6.09 18.93
N HIS A 336 -18.54 5.10 18.41
CA HIS A 336 -17.47 4.47 19.17
C HIS A 336 -16.28 5.43 19.34
N PRO A 337 -15.71 5.61 20.56
CA PRO A 337 -14.64 6.58 20.83
C PRO A 337 -13.41 6.39 19.94
N LEU A 338 -13.08 5.15 19.59
CA LEU A 338 -11.95 4.79 18.72
C LEU A 338 -12.04 5.47 17.34
N LEU A 339 -13.27 5.71 16.82
CA LEU A 339 -13.44 6.40 15.53
C LEU A 339 -12.74 7.75 15.49
N ARG A 340 -12.67 8.46 16.63
CA ARG A 340 -11.99 9.76 16.66
C ARG A 340 -10.49 9.64 16.36
N ALA A 341 -9.85 8.57 16.79
CA ALA A 341 -8.44 8.30 16.51
C ALA A 341 -8.23 7.76 15.07
N LEU A 342 -9.23 7.06 14.52
CA LEU A 342 -9.12 6.37 13.23
C LEU A 342 -9.70 7.15 12.05
N ARG A 343 -10.22 8.35 12.26
CA ARG A 343 -10.89 9.13 11.21
C ARG A 343 -9.91 9.62 10.14
N PRO A 344 -10.31 9.61 8.85
CA PRO A 344 -9.48 10.13 7.76
C PRO A 344 -9.40 11.67 7.82
N ASP A 345 -8.35 12.23 7.25
CA ASP A 345 -8.21 13.65 7.05
C ASP A 345 -8.92 14.15 5.76
N LYS A 346 -8.84 15.45 5.50
CA LYS A 346 -9.45 16.06 4.32
C LYS A 346 -8.80 15.62 3.01
N LEU A 347 -7.50 15.29 3.02
CA LEU A 347 -6.76 14.91 1.82
C LEU A 347 -7.12 13.50 1.39
N GLN A 348 -7.22 12.56 2.35
CA GLN A 348 -7.70 11.21 2.10
C GLN A 348 -9.13 11.21 1.55
N LEU A 349 -10.04 12.01 2.15
CA LEU A 349 -11.43 12.11 1.68
C LEU A 349 -11.53 12.75 0.30
N ALA A 350 -10.72 13.77 0.02
CA ALA A 350 -10.65 14.41 -1.29
C ALA A 350 -10.23 13.43 -2.39
N ALA A 351 -9.15 12.69 -2.15
CA ALA A 351 -8.65 11.68 -3.08
C ALA A 351 -9.62 10.52 -3.25
N LEU A 352 -10.19 10.01 -2.15
CA LEU A 352 -11.17 8.94 -2.19
C LEU A 352 -12.43 9.36 -2.97
N GLY A 353 -12.95 10.57 -2.72
CA GLY A 353 -14.10 11.10 -3.43
C GLY A 353 -13.87 11.17 -4.92
N ALA A 354 -12.73 11.72 -5.37
CA ALA A 354 -12.38 11.79 -6.78
C ALA A 354 -12.22 10.40 -7.42
N THR A 355 -11.68 9.42 -6.68
CA THR A 355 -11.60 8.03 -7.12
C THR A 355 -12.98 7.41 -7.30
N LEU A 356 -13.87 7.57 -6.33
CA LEU A 356 -15.24 7.04 -6.37
C LEU A 356 -16.09 7.70 -7.47
N GLU A 357 -15.85 8.98 -7.77
CA GLU A 357 -16.48 9.67 -8.91
C GLU A 357 -16.13 8.99 -10.24
N LEU A 358 -14.90 8.54 -10.45
CA LEU A 358 -14.51 7.80 -11.65
C LEU A 358 -15.28 6.49 -11.81
N TYR A 359 -15.49 5.76 -10.72
CA TYR A 359 -16.34 4.56 -10.74
C TYR A 359 -17.79 4.88 -11.07
N ARG A 360 -18.35 5.94 -10.46
CA ARG A 360 -19.73 6.40 -10.74
C ARG A 360 -19.92 6.77 -12.21
N ASP A 361 -18.91 7.43 -12.79
CA ASP A 361 -18.94 7.97 -14.14
C ASP A 361 -18.56 6.92 -15.22
N GLY A 362 -18.19 5.69 -14.80
CA GLY A 362 -17.76 4.63 -15.73
C GLY A 362 -16.35 4.86 -16.32
N LEU A 363 -15.54 5.71 -15.70
CA LEU A 363 -14.21 6.13 -16.14
C LEU A 363 -13.08 5.40 -15.41
N CYS A 364 -13.25 4.12 -15.09
CA CYS A 364 -12.25 3.33 -14.37
C CYS A 364 -10.89 3.28 -15.10
N SER A 365 -10.88 3.41 -16.43
CA SER A 365 -9.65 3.48 -17.23
C SER A 365 -8.75 4.68 -16.91
N GLU A 366 -9.26 5.72 -16.24
CA GLU A 366 -8.45 6.84 -15.73
C GLU A 366 -7.68 6.49 -14.45
N LEU A 367 -8.04 5.41 -13.73
CA LEU A 367 -7.32 4.94 -12.56
C LEU A 367 -6.01 4.27 -12.98
N PRO A 368 -4.84 4.70 -12.44
CA PRO A 368 -3.56 4.10 -12.80
C PRO A 368 -3.51 2.58 -12.56
N THR A 369 -4.02 2.09 -11.43
CA THR A 369 -4.08 0.66 -11.10
C THR A 369 -4.89 -0.10 -12.14
N TRP A 370 -6.10 0.40 -12.47
CA TRP A 370 -6.96 -0.19 -13.49
C TRP A 370 -6.26 -0.24 -14.86
N ARG A 371 -5.68 0.88 -15.26
CA ARG A 371 -4.95 1.00 -16.53
C ARG A 371 -3.76 0.04 -16.62
N MET A 372 -3.00 -0.14 -15.52
CA MET A 372 -1.89 -1.09 -15.49
C MET A 372 -2.34 -2.55 -15.61
N LEU A 373 -3.45 -2.91 -14.97
CA LEU A 373 -3.98 -4.29 -14.95
C LEU A 373 -4.67 -4.69 -16.27
N HIS A 374 -5.11 -3.71 -17.09
CA HIS A 374 -5.81 -3.94 -18.36
C HIS A 374 -4.94 -3.59 -19.59
N GLN A 375 -3.60 -3.55 -19.46
CA GLN A 375 -2.70 -3.41 -20.60
C GLN A 375 -2.69 -4.68 -21.44
N THR A 376 -2.79 -4.53 -22.76
CA THR A 376 -2.62 -5.68 -23.69
C THR A 376 -1.16 -6.10 -23.79
N GLU A 377 -0.92 -7.38 -24.05
CA GLU A 377 0.43 -7.90 -24.24
C GLU A 377 1.19 -7.15 -25.34
N ASP A 378 0.53 -6.81 -26.46
CA ASP A 378 1.16 -6.07 -27.56
C ASP A 378 1.64 -4.68 -27.12
N THR A 379 0.84 -3.97 -26.29
CA THR A 379 1.24 -2.67 -25.74
C THR A 379 2.45 -2.82 -24.82
N LEU A 380 2.47 -3.84 -23.97
CA LEU A 380 3.58 -4.09 -23.05
C LEU A 380 4.84 -4.50 -23.79
N ARG A 381 4.72 -5.35 -24.83
CA ARG A 381 5.82 -5.73 -25.70
C ARG A 381 6.42 -4.54 -26.41
N ALA A 382 5.61 -3.72 -27.06
CA ALA A 382 6.09 -2.52 -27.76
C ALA A 382 6.83 -1.55 -26.82
N ARG A 383 6.35 -1.41 -25.57
CA ARG A 383 7.04 -0.59 -24.54
C ARG A 383 8.38 -1.19 -24.14
N ALA A 384 8.48 -2.50 -23.96
CA ALA A 384 9.71 -3.20 -23.61
C ALA A 384 10.75 -3.07 -24.74
N GLU A 385 10.34 -3.28 -25.98
CA GLU A 385 11.18 -3.13 -27.18
C GLU A 385 11.71 -1.69 -27.33
N ARG A 386 10.85 -0.69 -27.08
CA ARG A 386 11.27 0.71 -27.07
C ARG A 386 12.29 1.02 -25.96
N LEU A 387 12.09 0.48 -24.75
CA LEU A 387 13.06 0.63 -23.66
C LEU A 387 14.40 -0.03 -24.01
N GLN A 388 14.38 -1.22 -24.60
CA GLN A 388 15.57 -1.91 -25.10
C GLN A 388 16.34 -1.03 -26.10
N GLN A 389 15.65 -0.42 -27.06
CA GLN A 389 16.29 0.48 -28.03
C GLN A 389 16.99 1.67 -27.35
N LEU A 390 16.32 2.30 -26.36
CA LEU A 390 16.90 3.42 -25.61
C LEU A 390 18.14 3.00 -24.82
N LEU A 391 18.12 1.83 -24.19
CA LEU A 391 19.25 1.28 -23.44
C LEU A 391 20.41 0.90 -24.37
N THR A 392 20.10 0.38 -25.56
CA THR A 392 21.13 0.11 -26.60
C THR A 392 21.84 1.38 -27.01
N VAL A 393 21.13 2.50 -27.19
CA VAL A 393 21.75 3.81 -27.46
C VAL A 393 22.65 4.27 -26.31
N ALA A 394 22.32 3.92 -25.08
CA ALA A 394 23.14 4.17 -23.89
C ALA A 394 24.23 3.11 -23.67
N ALA A 395 24.52 2.26 -24.67
CA ALA A 395 25.50 1.17 -24.64
C ALA A 395 25.25 0.09 -23.56
N VAL A 396 23.99 -0.08 -23.13
CA VAL A 396 23.58 -1.16 -22.22
C VAL A 396 22.95 -2.29 -23.04
N SER A 397 23.60 -3.45 -23.06
CA SER A 397 23.05 -4.66 -23.69
C SER A 397 21.90 -5.22 -22.86
N THR A 398 20.76 -5.51 -23.51
CA THR A 398 19.53 -5.98 -22.84
C THR A 398 18.78 -7.00 -23.69
N ASP A 399 18.06 -7.90 -23.01
CA ASP A 399 17.10 -8.82 -23.61
C ASP A 399 15.66 -8.45 -23.24
N VAL A 400 14.72 -8.65 -24.16
CA VAL A 400 13.28 -8.55 -23.88
C VAL A 400 12.74 -9.95 -23.64
N LEU A 401 12.19 -10.17 -22.45
CA LEU A 401 11.68 -11.47 -21.99
C LEU A 401 10.19 -11.38 -21.73
N ARG A 402 9.41 -12.37 -22.23
CA ARG A 402 8.01 -12.54 -21.83
C ARG A 402 7.97 -13.16 -20.44
N VAL A 403 7.31 -12.50 -19.49
CA VAL A 403 7.28 -12.87 -18.07
C VAL A 403 5.86 -12.78 -17.51
N ARG A 404 5.62 -13.40 -16.35
CA ARG A 404 4.39 -13.17 -15.57
C ARG A 404 4.61 -12.04 -14.56
N SER A 405 3.72 -11.07 -14.54
CA SER A 405 3.61 -10.04 -13.50
C SER A 405 2.74 -10.51 -12.35
N ALA A 406 2.68 -9.73 -11.27
CA ALA A 406 1.79 -9.96 -10.16
C ALA A 406 0.93 -8.73 -9.89
N VAL A 407 -0.33 -8.95 -9.51
CA VAL A 407 -1.18 -7.85 -9.03
C VAL A 407 -0.61 -7.29 -7.73
N GLY A 408 -0.26 -8.14 -6.77
CA GLY A 408 0.39 -7.77 -5.51
C GLY A 408 -0.53 -7.07 -4.51
N GLY A 409 0.06 -6.49 -3.48
CA GLY A 409 -0.65 -5.68 -2.48
C GLY A 409 -1.70 -6.43 -1.65
N GLY A 410 -1.71 -7.76 -1.68
CA GLY A 410 -2.77 -8.55 -1.07
C GLY A 410 -4.08 -8.48 -1.88
N ALA A 411 -3.98 -8.67 -3.20
CA ALA A 411 -5.10 -8.77 -4.12
C ALA A 411 -4.79 -9.79 -5.22
N GLN A 412 -5.75 -10.64 -5.56
CA GLN A 412 -5.71 -11.59 -6.66
C GLN A 412 -4.42 -12.45 -6.73
N PRO A 413 -4.10 -13.27 -5.73
CA PRO A 413 -2.81 -13.95 -5.63
C PRO A 413 -2.56 -14.95 -6.77
N LEU A 414 -3.59 -15.46 -7.43
CA LEU A 414 -3.51 -16.39 -8.56
C LEU A 414 -3.48 -15.67 -9.92
N HIS A 415 -3.91 -14.41 -9.99
CA HIS A 415 -3.90 -13.66 -11.24
C HIS A 415 -2.50 -13.14 -11.53
N LYS A 416 -1.86 -13.73 -12.53
CA LYS A 416 -0.50 -13.42 -12.98
C LYS A 416 -0.55 -13.00 -14.45
N PRO A 417 -0.89 -11.75 -14.76
CA PRO A 417 -1.01 -11.29 -16.15
C PRO A 417 0.34 -11.39 -16.87
N TRP A 418 0.29 -11.71 -18.16
CA TRP A 418 1.48 -11.68 -19.00
C TRP A 418 2.03 -10.26 -19.13
N SER A 419 3.35 -10.16 -19.17
CA SER A 419 4.09 -8.91 -19.29
C SER A 419 5.41 -9.14 -20.00
N TYR A 420 6.16 -8.06 -20.18
CA TYR A 420 7.49 -8.11 -20.78
C TYR A 420 8.48 -7.40 -19.86
N ALA A 421 9.61 -8.06 -19.59
CA ALA A 421 10.74 -7.50 -18.86
C ALA A 421 11.86 -7.15 -19.81
N VAL A 422 12.58 -6.06 -19.50
CA VAL A 422 13.84 -5.73 -20.13
C VAL A 422 14.95 -6.07 -19.14
N SER A 423 15.77 -7.07 -19.48
CA SER A 423 16.83 -7.62 -18.64
C SER A 423 18.17 -7.05 -19.07
N PRO A 424 18.82 -6.15 -18.32
CA PRO A 424 20.15 -5.67 -18.65
C PRO A 424 21.20 -6.75 -18.35
N GLN A 425 22.15 -6.92 -19.26
CA GLN A 425 23.31 -7.78 -19.09
C GLN A 425 24.41 -7.03 -18.33
N LEU A 426 24.19 -6.81 -17.03
CA LEU A 426 25.14 -6.14 -16.15
C LEU A 426 25.87 -7.17 -15.26
N PRO A 427 27.14 -6.92 -14.88
CA PRO A 427 27.79 -7.71 -13.85
C PRO A 427 26.97 -7.73 -12.55
N PRO A 428 26.96 -8.84 -11.79
CA PRO A 428 26.15 -8.94 -10.57
C PRO A 428 26.38 -7.84 -9.53
N CYS A 429 27.56 -7.24 -9.48
CA CYS A 429 27.90 -6.12 -8.60
C CYS A 429 27.26 -4.79 -9.02
N GLU A 430 26.93 -4.61 -10.29
CA GLU A 430 26.31 -3.39 -10.82
C GLU A 430 24.78 -3.44 -10.72
N LEU A 431 24.19 -4.65 -10.71
CA LEU A 431 22.75 -4.86 -10.51
C LEU A 431 22.26 -4.47 -9.11
N LEU A 432 23.14 -4.39 -8.12
CA LEU A 432 22.82 -3.95 -6.76
C LEU A 432 22.86 -2.42 -6.57
N ALA A 433 23.36 -1.68 -7.57
CA ALA A 433 23.51 -0.22 -7.53
C ALA A 433 22.40 0.52 -8.31
N VAL A 434 21.52 -0.19 -9.00
CA VAL A 434 20.35 0.31 -9.74
C VAL A 434 19.08 -0.04 -8.97
#